data_f5d43b7886485cadc49bb70dab995558
#
_entry.id   f5d43b7886485cadc49bb70dab995558
#
_cell.length_a   1.000
_cell.length_b   1.000
_cell.length_c   1.000
_cell.angle_alpha   90.00
_cell.angle_beta   90.00
_cell.angle_gamma   90.00
#
_symmetry.space_group_name_H-M   'P 1'
#
loop_
_entity.id
_entity.type
_entity.pdbx_description
1 polymer ?
#
loop_
_entity_poly.entity_id
_entity_poly.type
_entity_poly.pdbx_seq_one_letter_code
_entity_poly.pdbx_strand_id
1 'polypeptide(L)'
;MTWNFATVNETLETAKHYGYDIPEGTKIDYKHFKETRDAVINNLNGIYERNWNREGIDLVHGRARFVEPKVIEVGLPDGTSARYTAPHILIATGGRPNVPTVPGAEHGITSDGFFEIEELPPKIAVVGAGYIAVELAGVMNATNVETHMFIRGEHFLRKFDPMVQKTMTERYEAAGVKLHRKHQGFKEIKLIRDGKGKDKLIKLINNDGTELEVNEVLWAVGRAPEVEDLQLDIPGVKLNPSGHIIVDEYQNTSVPGVYALGDVTGQAELTPGTYNHLRL
;
A
#
# COMPACT_ATOMS: atom_id res chain seq x y z
N MET A 1 6.40 -1.55 12.44
CA MET A 1 6.38 -0.44 13.42
C MET A 1 4.99 0.15 13.59
N THR A 2 4.30 0.53 12.55
CA THR A 2 2.96 1.19 12.62
C THR A 2 1.91 0.32 13.32
N TRP A 3 1.88 -0.98 13.07
CA TRP A 3 1.02 -1.91 13.81
C TRP A 3 1.35 -1.94 15.31
N ASN A 4 2.64 -2.05 15.66
CA ASN A 4 3.06 -2.05 17.07
C ASN A 4 2.69 -0.75 17.80
N PHE A 5 2.74 0.37 17.10
CA PHE A 5 2.28 1.66 17.63
C PHE A 5 0.78 1.62 18.00
N ALA A 6 -0.06 1.07 17.10
CA ALA A 6 -1.48 0.85 17.37
C ALA A 6 -1.69 -0.09 18.57
N THR A 7 -0.96 -1.22 18.62
CA THR A 7 -1.01 -2.17 19.75
C THR A 7 -0.62 -1.53 21.08
N VAL A 8 0.37 -0.62 21.11
CA VAL A 8 0.73 0.10 22.33
C VAL A 8 -0.44 0.95 22.83
N ASN A 9 -1.16 1.64 21.96
CA ASN A 9 -2.33 2.43 22.35
C ASN A 9 -3.44 1.55 22.94
N GLU A 10 -3.77 0.41 22.30
CA GLU A 10 -4.73 -0.56 22.82
C GLU A 10 -4.28 -1.13 24.19
N THR A 11 -2.97 -1.36 24.35
CA THR A 11 -2.40 -1.84 25.61
C THR A 11 -2.58 -0.82 26.73
N LEU A 12 -2.39 0.48 26.46
CA LEU A 12 -2.61 1.53 27.44
C LEU A 12 -4.09 1.61 27.90
N GLU A 13 -5.04 1.46 26.96
CA GLU A 13 -6.45 1.39 27.33
C GLU A 13 -6.75 0.16 28.18
N THR A 14 -6.18 -0.99 27.85
CA THR A 14 -6.35 -2.24 28.60
C THR A 14 -5.68 -2.18 29.98
N ALA A 15 -4.55 -1.51 30.11
CA ALA A 15 -3.79 -1.40 31.34
C ALA A 15 -4.61 -0.79 32.51
N LYS A 16 -5.54 0.11 32.22
CA LYS A 16 -6.48 0.67 33.21
C LYS A 16 -7.27 -0.40 33.94
N HIS A 17 -7.67 -1.47 33.25
CA HIS A 17 -8.41 -2.58 33.84
C HIS A 17 -7.55 -3.46 34.77
N TYR A 18 -6.22 -3.36 34.67
CA TYR A 18 -5.27 -4.05 35.54
C TYR A 18 -4.72 -3.17 36.66
N GLY A 19 -5.33 -2.00 36.89
CA GLY A 19 -4.97 -1.10 37.98
C GLY A 19 -3.78 -0.17 37.71
N TYR A 20 -3.38 -0.04 36.45
CA TYR A 20 -2.41 1.00 36.06
C TYR A 20 -3.09 2.37 36.01
N ASP A 21 -2.50 3.34 36.67
CA ASP A 21 -2.94 4.73 36.63
C ASP A 21 -2.42 5.40 35.35
N ILE A 22 -3.27 5.51 34.36
CA ILE A 22 -2.98 6.22 33.11
C ILE A 22 -3.62 7.60 33.21
N PRO A 23 -2.80 8.69 33.21
CA PRO A 23 -3.32 10.05 33.35
C PRO A 23 -4.41 10.38 32.33
N GLU A 24 -5.46 11.05 32.79
CA GLU A 24 -6.47 11.58 31.86
C GLU A 24 -5.84 12.54 30.87
N GLY A 25 -6.24 12.42 29.58
CA GLY A 25 -5.69 13.26 28.52
C GLY A 25 -4.35 12.80 27.96
N THR A 26 -3.89 11.58 28.32
CA THR A 26 -2.75 10.94 27.61
C THR A 26 -3.05 10.92 26.11
N LYS A 27 -2.16 11.55 25.32
CA LYS A 27 -2.37 11.72 23.87
C LYS A 27 -1.27 11.03 23.09
N ILE A 28 -1.63 10.56 21.90
CA ILE A 28 -0.68 10.07 20.91
C ILE A 28 0.03 11.28 20.29
N ASP A 29 1.35 11.30 20.35
CA ASP A 29 2.19 12.17 19.52
C ASP A 29 2.53 11.41 18.23
N TYR A 30 1.64 11.52 17.24
CA TYR A 30 1.81 10.82 15.98
C TYR A 30 2.98 11.35 15.16
N LYS A 31 3.26 12.66 15.26
CA LYS A 31 4.39 13.28 14.56
C LYS A 31 5.71 12.71 15.08
N HIS A 32 5.88 12.62 16.39
CA HIS A 32 7.07 12.00 17.00
C HIS A 32 7.21 10.52 16.58
N PHE A 33 6.09 9.78 16.55
CA PHE A 33 6.10 8.39 16.06
C PHE A 33 6.55 8.31 14.59
N LYS A 34 6.01 9.18 13.70
CA LYS A 34 6.39 9.22 12.29
C LYS A 34 7.88 9.52 12.13
N GLU A 35 8.39 10.54 12.81
CA GLU A 35 9.80 10.90 12.76
C GLU A 35 10.71 9.73 13.20
N THR A 36 10.35 9.04 14.28
CA THR A 36 11.09 7.86 14.78
C THR A 36 11.05 6.71 13.78
N ARG A 37 9.88 6.42 13.20
CA ARG A 37 9.72 5.39 12.17
C ARG A 37 10.56 5.70 10.93
N ASP A 38 10.49 6.92 10.43
CA ASP A 38 11.18 7.35 9.23
C ASP A 38 12.70 7.34 9.43
N ALA A 39 13.19 7.70 10.62
CA ALA A 39 14.61 7.56 10.97
C ALA A 39 15.09 6.10 10.92
N VAL A 40 14.28 5.15 11.38
CA VAL A 40 14.61 3.70 11.28
C VAL A 40 14.64 3.26 9.82
N ILE A 41 13.66 3.65 9.00
CA ILE A 41 13.62 3.29 7.57
C ILE A 41 14.82 3.87 6.83
N ASN A 42 15.15 5.14 7.05
CA ASN A 42 16.31 5.80 6.44
C ASN A 42 17.63 5.11 6.83
N ASN A 43 17.78 4.71 8.09
CA ASN A 43 18.94 3.93 8.52
C ASN A 43 19.02 2.57 7.81
N LEU A 44 17.90 1.86 7.65
CA LEU A 44 17.85 0.59 6.90
C LEU A 44 18.23 0.78 5.43
N ASN A 45 17.73 1.83 4.77
CA ASN A 45 18.10 2.15 3.39
C ASN A 45 19.62 2.37 3.27
N GLY A 46 20.22 3.14 4.18
CA GLY A 46 21.66 3.33 4.23
C GLY A 46 22.46 2.03 4.49
N ILE A 47 21.90 1.08 5.26
CA ILE A 47 22.50 -0.25 5.45
C ILE A 47 22.50 -1.03 4.13
N TYR A 48 21.40 -1.03 3.38
CA TYR A 48 21.33 -1.70 2.08
C TYR A 48 22.32 -1.12 1.09
N GLU A 49 22.41 0.19 0.97
CA GLU A 49 23.37 0.85 0.07
C GLU A 49 24.82 0.50 0.43
N ARG A 50 25.18 0.53 1.72
CA ARG A 50 26.52 0.11 2.17
C ARG A 50 26.80 -1.35 1.86
N ASN A 51 25.81 -2.24 1.98
CA ASN A 51 25.97 -3.64 1.65
C ASN A 51 26.19 -3.84 0.15
N TRP A 52 25.41 -3.21 -0.72
CA TRP A 52 25.60 -3.28 -2.17
C TRP A 52 26.99 -2.80 -2.60
N ASN A 53 27.43 -1.66 -2.08
CA ASN A 53 28.77 -1.15 -2.34
C ASN A 53 29.87 -2.12 -1.87
N ARG A 54 29.71 -2.74 -0.70
CA ARG A 54 30.67 -3.73 -0.18
C ARG A 54 30.74 -4.98 -1.05
N GLU A 55 29.61 -5.43 -1.61
CA GLU A 55 29.54 -6.59 -2.49
C GLU A 55 29.91 -6.25 -3.96
N GLY A 56 30.28 -5.01 -4.25
CA GLY A 56 30.66 -4.56 -5.59
C GLY A 56 29.51 -4.49 -6.58
N ILE A 57 28.29 -4.22 -6.09
CA ILE A 57 27.09 -4.08 -6.92
C ILE A 57 26.97 -2.61 -7.33
N ASP A 58 26.93 -2.36 -8.63
CA ASP A 58 26.69 -1.03 -9.18
C ASP A 58 25.22 -0.63 -9.00
N LEU A 59 24.96 0.45 -8.26
CA LEU A 59 23.63 1.00 -8.06
C LEU A 59 23.43 2.20 -9.00
N VAL A 60 22.43 2.10 -9.88
CA VAL A 60 22.09 3.16 -10.82
C VAL A 60 20.69 3.70 -10.49
N HIS A 61 20.61 4.94 -10.06
CA HIS A 61 19.33 5.61 -9.79
C HIS A 61 18.76 6.18 -11.08
N GLY A 62 17.53 5.77 -11.43
CA GLY A 62 16.85 6.26 -12.61
C GLY A 62 15.67 5.41 -13.02
N ARG A 63 15.00 5.81 -14.12
CA ARG A 63 13.90 5.05 -14.71
C ARG A 63 14.42 4.18 -15.86
N ALA A 64 14.28 2.88 -15.69
CA ALA A 64 14.74 1.86 -16.62
C ALA A 64 13.64 1.46 -17.61
N ARG A 65 14.00 1.28 -18.89
CA ARG A 65 13.12 0.73 -19.91
C ARG A 65 13.91 -0.10 -20.93
N PHE A 66 13.26 -1.04 -21.58
CA PHE A 66 13.87 -1.71 -22.73
C PHE A 66 13.90 -0.78 -23.94
N VAL A 67 15.02 -0.77 -24.66
CA VAL A 67 15.18 -0.06 -25.94
C VAL A 67 15.56 -1.02 -27.08
N GLU A 68 16.07 -2.22 -26.71
CA GLU A 68 16.32 -3.36 -27.57
C GLU A 68 16.09 -4.64 -26.74
N PRO A 69 16.00 -5.85 -27.33
CA PRO A 69 15.65 -7.07 -26.60
C PRO A 69 16.51 -7.39 -25.37
N LYS A 70 17.77 -6.94 -25.36
CA LYS A 70 18.72 -7.14 -24.24
C LYS A 70 19.40 -5.84 -23.80
N VAL A 71 18.85 -4.69 -24.18
CA VAL A 71 19.39 -3.38 -23.80
C VAL A 71 18.39 -2.62 -22.98
N ILE A 72 18.82 -2.24 -21.78
CA ILE A 72 18.08 -1.37 -20.86
C ILE A 72 18.65 0.04 -20.96
N GLU A 73 17.80 1.03 -21.21
CA GLU A 73 18.14 2.44 -21.07
C GLU A 73 17.61 2.96 -19.73
N VAL A 74 18.46 3.64 -18.99
CA VAL A 74 18.11 4.27 -17.71
C VAL A 74 18.17 5.78 -17.89
N GLY A 75 17.03 6.44 -17.74
CA GLY A 75 16.96 7.89 -17.65
C GLY A 75 17.43 8.34 -16.27
N LEU A 76 18.49 9.13 -16.22
CA LEU A 76 19.13 9.58 -14.97
C LEU A 76 18.51 10.88 -14.45
N PRO A 77 18.66 11.18 -13.14
CA PRO A 77 18.09 12.39 -12.53
C PRO A 77 18.59 13.71 -13.11
N ASP A 78 19.78 13.72 -13.73
CA ASP A 78 20.36 14.90 -14.39
C ASP A 78 19.82 15.15 -15.81
N GLY A 79 18.86 14.33 -16.27
CA GLY A 79 18.24 14.40 -17.59
C GLY A 79 19.02 13.69 -18.68
N THR A 80 20.16 13.06 -18.38
CA THR A 80 20.90 12.20 -19.32
C THR A 80 20.36 10.77 -19.30
N SER A 81 20.89 9.91 -20.15
CA SER A 81 20.57 8.48 -20.12
C SER A 81 21.83 7.63 -20.30
N ALA A 82 21.79 6.43 -19.75
CA ALA A 82 22.83 5.41 -19.90
C ALA A 82 22.21 4.10 -20.36
N ARG A 83 22.96 3.33 -21.16
CA ARG A 83 22.51 2.04 -21.67
C ARG A 83 23.32 0.90 -21.06
N TYR A 84 22.62 -0.15 -20.68
CA TYR A 84 23.19 -1.34 -20.07
C TYR A 84 22.71 -2.57 -20.80
N THR A 85 23.58 -3.58 -20.88
CA THR A 85 23.22 -4.90 -21.40
C THR A 85 23.82 -5.99 -20.52
N ALA A 86 23.10 -7.12 -20.43
CA ALA A 86 23.56 -8.29 -19.70
C ALA A 86 22.99 -9.56 -20.33
N PRO A 87 23.64 -10.73 -20.15
CA PRO A 87 23.07 -12.02 -20.55
C PRO A 87 21.80 -12.34 -19.78
N HIS A 88 21.70 -11.90 -18.53
CA HIS A 88 20.56 -12.10 -17.62
C HIS A 88 20.00 -10.75 -17.14
N ILE A 89 18.69 -10.56 -17.27
CA ILE A 89 17.95 -9.35 -16.85
C ILE A 89 16.82 -9.79 -15.95
N LEU A 90 16.74 -9.23 -14.75
CA LEU A 90 15.67 -9.50 -13.79
C LEU A 90 14.77 -8.28 -13.65
N ILE A 91 13.46 -8.47 -13.84
CA ILE A 91 12.43 -7.45 -13.64
C ILE A 91 11.81 -7.66 -12.28
N ALA A 92 11.98 -6.69 -11.37
CA ALA A 92 11.46 -6.74 -10.00
C ALA A 92 10.86 -5.38 -9.59
N THR A 93 10.10 -4.77 -10.49
CA THR A 93 9.55 -3.41 -10.34
C THR A 93 8.37 -3.33 -9.39
N GLY A 94 7.84 -4.47 -8.95
CA GLY A 94 6.75 -4.50 -7.97
C GLY A 94 5.40 -4.07 -8.54
N GLY A 95 4.59 -3.45 -7.70
CA GLY A 95 3.26 -2.95 -8.05
C GLY A 95 2.93 -1.64 -7.35
N ARG A 96 1.92 -0.94 -7.87
CA ARG A 96 1.40 0.31 -7.32
C ARG A 96 -0.05 0.18 -6.85
N PRO A 97 -0.49 0.97 -5.86
CA PRO A 97 -1.90 1.02 -5.47
C PRO A 97 -2.79 1.52 -6.59
N ASN A 98 -4.01 0.97 -6.69
CA ASN A 98 -5.03 1.47 -7.59
C ASN A 98 -5.81 2.61 -6.96
N VAL A 99 -6.09 3.65 -7.76
CA VAL A 99 -7.04 4.72 -7.45
C VAL A 99 -8.26 4.53 -8.35
N PRO A 100 -9.50 4.60 -7.81
CA PRO A 100 -10.69 4.44 -8.64
C PRO A 100 -10.89 5.65 -9.56
N THR A 101 -11.64 5.45 -10.64
CA THR A 101 -11.92 6.51 -11.63
C THR A 101 -13.13 7.39 -11.28
N VAL A 102 -13.58 7.36 -10.01
CA VAL A 102 -14.67 8.22 -9.55
C VAL A 102 -14.22 9.69 -9.55
N PRO A 103 -15.06 10.64 -9.97
CA PRO A 103 -14.72 12.06 -9.92
C PRO A 103 -14.30 12.50 -8.51
N GLY A 104 -13.14 13.17 -8.39
CA GLY A 104 -12.58 13.63 -7.13
C GLY A 104 -11.78 12.57 -6.35
N ALA A 105 -11.54 11.40 -6.91
CA ALA A 105 -10.74 10.34 -6.26
C ALA A 105 -9.32 10.80 -5.88
N GLU A 106 -8.78 11.77 -6.61
CA GLU A 106 -7.48 12.39 -6.37
C GLU A 106 -7.38 13.13 -5.04
N HIS A 107 -8.49 13.44 -4.39
CA HIS A 107 -8.52 14.05 -3.06
C HIS A 107 -8.24 13.06 -1.93
N GLY A 108 -8.33 11.77 -2.19
CA GLY A 108 -7.94 10.71 -1.27
C GLY A 108 -6.47 10.29 -1.44
N ILE A 109 -6.03 9.44 -0.54
CA ILE A 109 -4.68 8.87 -0.52
C ILE A 109 -4.71 7.36 -0.78
N THR A 110 -3.56 6.79 -1.12
CA THR A 110 -3.33 5.35 -1.17
C THR A 110 -2.57 4.87 0.07
N SER A 111 -2.19 3.59 0.11
CA SER A 111 -1.29 3.06 1.15
C SER A 111 0.03 3.84 1.23
N ASP A 112 0.53 4.35 0.12
CA ASP A 112 1.77 5.15 0.09
C ASP A 112 1.55 6.48 0.84
N GLY A 113 0.47 7.20 0.51
CA GLY A 113 0.08 8.42 1.21
C GLY A 113 -0.27 8.21 2.69
N PHE A 114 -0.76 7.00 3.08
CA PHE A 114 -0.99 6.66 4.48
C PHE A 114 0.30 6.76 5.31
N PHE A 115 1.42 6.27 4.79
CA PHE A 115 2.70 6.35 5.49
C PHE A 115 3.28 7.77 5.52
N GLU A 116 2.76 8.68 4.69
CA GLU A 116 3.16 10.08 4.67
C GLU A 116 2.29 11.00 5.55
N ILE A 117 1.20 10.48 6.14
CA ILE A 117 0.38 11.24 7.08
C ILE A 117 1.26 11.79 8.22
N GLU A 118 1.16 13.09 8.48
CA GLU A 118 1.86 13.77 9.57
C GLU A 118 0.97 14.00 10.80
N GLU A 119 -0.33 14.16 10.56
CA GLU A 119 -1.35 14.38 11.58
C GLU A 119 -2.50 13.39 11.39
N LEU A 120 -2.88 12.66 12.44
CA LEU A 120 -4.02 11.76 12.38
C LEU A 120 -5.31 12.53 12.07
N PRO A 121 -6.07 12.12 11.05
CA PRO A 121 -7.37 12.73 10.78
C PRO A 121 -8.37 12.33 11.88
N PRO A 122 -9.29 13.22 12.31
CA PRO A 122 -10.36 12.84 13.26
C PRO A 122 -11.25 11.72 12.72
N LYS A 123 -11.48 11.69 11.40
CA LYS A 123 -12.33 10.71 10.72
C LYS A 123 -11.75 10.30 9.38
N ILE A 124 -11.72 8.99 9.11
CA ILE A 124 -11.23 8.42 7.85
C ILE A 124 -12.24 7.47 7.21
N ALA A 125 -12.33 7.52 5.89
CA ALA A 125 -13.00 6.51 5.08
C ALA A 125 -11.95 5.59 4.44
N VAL A 126 -11.97 4.31 4.75
CA VAL A 126 -11.13 3.28 4.12
C VAL A 126 -11.98 2.52 3.10
N VAL A 127 -11.62 2.61 1.84
CA VAL A 127 -12.35 1.98 0.74
C VAL A 127 -11.61 0.75 0.27
N GLY A 128 -12.17 -0.42 0.53
CA GLY A 128 -11.59 -1.71 0.19
C GLY A 128 -11.89 -2.80 1.22
N ALA A 129 -11.65 -4.05 0.82
CA ALA A 129 -11.94 -5.23 1.63
C ALA A 129 -10.77 -6.24 1.63
N GLY A 130 -9.60 -5.87 1.13
CA GLY A 130 -8.38 -6.67 1.15
C GLY A 130 -7.58 -6.47 2.45
N TYR A 131 -6.48 -7.21 2.59
CA TYR A 131 -5.63 -7.16 3.79
C TYR A 131 -5.08 -5.76 4.07
N ILE A 132 -4.69 -4.99 3.04
CA ILE A 132 -4.23 -3.60 3.20
C ILE A 132 -5.32 -2.73 3.84
N ALA A 133 -6.56 -2.82 3.34
CA ALA A 133 -7.68 -2.06 3.91
C ALA A 133 -7.91 -2.41 5.38
N VAL A 134 -7.90 -3.70 5.70
CA VAL A 134 -8.10 -4.20 7.06
C VAL A 134 -6.98 -3.73 7.99
N GLU A 135 -5.73 -3.95 7.62
CA GLU A 135 -4.57 -3.56 8.46
C GLU A 135 -4.56 -2.05 8.72
N LEU A 136 -4.73 -1.22 7.69
CA LEU A 136 -4.66 0.23 7.84
C LEU A 136 -5.89 0.81 8.58
N ALA A 137 -7.09 0.24 8.36
CA ALA A 137 -8.27 0.59 9.14
C ALA A 137 -8.12 0.20 10.62
N GLY A 138 -7.53 -0.96 10.90
CA GLY A 138 -7.22 -1.39 12.26
C GLY A 138 -6.27 -0.43 12.98
N VAL A 139 -5.22 0.01 12.31
CA VAL A 139 -4.28 1.01 12.85
C VAL A 139 -5.01 2.32 13.16
N MET A 140 -5.83 2.84 12.24
CA MET A 140 -6.56 4.09 12.45
C MET A 140 -7.54 3.98 13.62
N ASN A 141 -8.33 2.91 13.67
CA ASN A 141 -9.28 2.69 14.76
C ASN A 141 -8.58 2.56 16.13
N ALA A 142 -7.49 1.80 16.20
CA ALA A 142 -6.71 1.63 17.42
C ALA A 142 -6.00 2.91 17.88
N THR A 143 -5.89 3.92 17.03
CA THR A 143 -5.35 5.25 17.36
C THR A 143 -6.44 6.30 17.57
N ASN A 144 -7.66 5.87 17.91
CA ASN A 144 -8.84 6.71 18.21
C ASN A 144 -9.32 7.58 17.03
N VAL A 145 -9.02 7.18 15.79
CA VAL A 145 -9.59 7.79 14.59
C VAL A 145 -10.96 7.18 14.30
N GLU A 146 -12.00 7.99 14.13
CA GLU A 146 -13.32 7.50 13.69
C GLU A 146 -13.19 6.86 12.30
N THR A 147 -13.25 5.52 12.24
CA THR A 147 -12.93 4.75 11.04
C THR A 147 -14.17 4.16 10.40
N HIS A 148 -14.41 4.55 9.14
CA HIS A 148 -15.47 4.01 8.27
C HIS A 148 -14.84 3.11 7.21
N MET A 149 -15.31 1.87 7.06
CA MET A 149 -14.87 0.97 5.98
C MET A 149 -16.00 0.74 4.97
N PHE A 150 -15.72 1.01 3.70
CA PHE A 150 -16.63 0.78 2.58
C PHE A 150 -16.26 -0.51 1.85
N ILE A 151 -17.11 -1.54 1.94
CA ILE A 151 -16.87 -2.87 1.40
C ILE A 151 -18.00 -3.30 0.46
N ARG A 152 -17.66 -3.91 -0.69
CA ARG A 152 -18.66 -4.38 -1.68
C ARG A 152 -19.39 -5.63 -1.25
N GLY A 153 -18.81 -6.44 -0.38
CA GLY A 153 -19.39 -7.69 0.13
C GLY A 153 -20.04 -7.53 1.51
N GLU A 154 -20.40 -8.66 2.09
CA GLU A 154 -20.88 -8.77 3.48
C GLU A 154 -19.71 -8.73 4.47
N HIS A 155 -18.60 -9.37 4.08
CA HIS A 155 -17.38 -9.48 4.87
C HIS A 155 -16.18 -9.01 4.05
N PHE A 156 -15.11 -8.62 4.74
CA PHE A 156 -13.81 -8.36 4.12
C PHE A 156 -12.95 -9.65 4.08
N LEU A 157 -11.73 -9.57 3.51
CA LEU A 157 -10.77 -10.70 3.38
C LEU A 157 -11.33 -11.90 2.59
N ARG A 158 -12.08 -11.66 1.53
CA ARG A 158 -12.80 -12.69 0.73
C ARG A 158 -11.92 -13.83 0.17
N LYS A 159 -10.58 -13.70 0.16
CA LYS A 159 -9.63 -14.74 -0.24
C LYS A 159 -9.19 -15.62 0.93
N PHE A 160 -9.62 -15.32 2.14
CA PHE A 160 -9.30 -16.06 3.36
C PHE A 160 -10.43 -17.04 3.72
N ASP A 161 -10.18 -17.90 4.72
CA ASP A 161 -11.17 -18.82 5.25
C ASP A 161 -12.46 -18.09 5.69
N PRO A 162 -13.66 -18.63 5.41
CA PRO A 162 -14.93 -17.99 5.78
C PRO A 162 -15.06 -17.67 7.29
N MET A 163 -14.51 -18.51 8.16
CA MET A 163 -14.51 -18.24 9.61
C MET A 163 -13.66 -17.01 9.93
N VAL A 164 -12.49 -16.86 9.28
CA VAL A 164 -11.64 -15.67 9.42
C VAL A 164 -12.39 -14.43 8.94
N GLN A 165 -13.02 -14.49 7.76
CA GLN A 165 -13.80 -13.39 7.20
C GLN A 165 -14.88 -12.91 8.19
N LYS A 166 -15.71 -13.83 8.69
CA LYS A 166 -16.81 -13.53 9.60
C LYS A 166 -16.28 -12.98 10.94
N THR A 167 -15.39 -13.72 11.59
CA THR A 167 -14.89 -13.36 12.93
C THR A 167 -14.18 -12.01 12.93
N MET A 168 -13.33 -11.77 11.92
CA MET A 168 -12.63 -10.48 11.82
C MET A 168 -13.59 -9.31 11.56
N THR A 169 -14.60 -9.52 10.70
CA THR A 169 -15.59 -8.48 10.41
C THR A 169 -16.38 -8.12 11.66
N GLU A 170 -16.85 -9.12 12.43
CA GLU A 170 -17.57 -8.91 13.69
C GLU A 170 -16.70 -8.22 14.75
N ARG A 171 -15.42 -8.59 14.85
CA ARG A 171 -14.47 -7.96 15.79
C ARG A 171 -14.20 -6.50 15.45
N TYR A 172 -14.09 -6.14 14.17
CA TYR A 172 -13.90 -4.75 13.76
C TYR A 172 -15.10 -3.87 14.10
N GLU A 173 -16.34 -4.37 13.90
CA GLU A 173 -17.53 -3.66 14.33
C GLU A 173 -17.60 -3.51 15.86
N ALA A 174 -17.31 -4.58 16.59
CA ALA A 174 -17.26 -4.54 18.05
C ALA A 174 -16.19 -3.57 18.60
N ALA A 175 -15.09 -3.38 17.84
CA ALA A 175 -14.06 -2.40 18.15
C ALA A 175 -14.41 -0.97 17.72
N GLY A 176 -15.60 -0.73 17.13
CA GLY A 176 -16.09 0.60 16.78
C GLY A 176 -15.90 1.03 15.34
N VAL A 177 -15.33 0.18 14.47
CA VAL A 177 -15.23 0.46 13.02
C VAL A 177 -16.63 0.46 12.42
N LYS A 178 -17.00 1.52 11.70
CA LYS A 178 -18.30 1.66 11.04
C LYS A 178 -18.24 1.02 9.65
N LEU A 179 -18.88 -0.15 9.50
CA LEU A 179 -18.88 -0.89 8.23
C LEU A 179 -20.05 -0.47 7.33
N HIS A 180 -19.73 -0.04 6.12
CA HIS A 180 -20.66 0.21 5.02
C HIS A 180 -20.62 -0.99 4.05
N ARG A 181 -21.45 -2.00 4.36
CA ARG A 181 -21.54 -3.26 3.60
C ARG A 181 -22.33 -3.09 2.31
N LYS A 182 -22.05 -3.97 1.31
CA LYS A 182 -22.73 -3.97 0.01
C LYS A 182 -22.70 -2.59 -0.66
N HIS A 183 -21.63 -1.84 -0.41
CA HIS A 183 -21.48 -0.50 -0.94
C HIS A 183 -21.43 -0.51 -2.47
N GLN A 184 -22.27 0.30 -3.10
CA GLN A 184 -22.49 0.33 -4.55
C GLN A 184 -21.53 1.30 -5.27
N GLY A 185 -20.56 1.86 -4.56
CA GLY A 185 -19.62 2.85 -5.09
C GLY A 185 -20.03 4.29 -4.80
N PHE A 186 -19.12 5.19 -5.11
CA PHE A 186 -19.33 6.62 -4.96
C PHE A 186 -19.72 7.24 -6.31
N LYS A 187 -20.60 8.22 -6.26
CA LYS A 187 -20.95 9.07 -7.39
C LYS A 187 -19.87 10.14 -7.61
N GLU A 188 -19.40 10.71 -6.51
CA GLU A 188 -18.46 11.83 -6.53
C GLU A 188 -17.79 11.98 -5.16
N ILE A 189 -16.56 12.46 -5.15
CA ILE A 189 -15.78 12.85 -3.99
C ILE A 189 -15.51 14.35 -4.10
N LYS A 190 -15.93 15.15 -3.11
CA LYS A 190 -15.75 16.61 -3.13
C LYS A 190 -14.80 17.06 -2.06
N LEU A 191 -13.74 17.74 -2.43
CA LEU A 191 -12.92 18.50 -1.48
C LEU A 191 -13.70 19.75 -1.05
N ILE A 192 -14.12 19.80 0.21
CA ILE A 192 -14.85 20.95 0.78
C ILE A 192 -13.87 21.96 1.36
N ARG A 193 -12.80 21.46 2.00
CA ARG A 193 -11.72 22.29 2.53
C ARG A 193 -10.41 21.54 2.40
N ASP A 194 -9.42 22.21 1.82
CA ASP A 194 -8.05 21.69 1.72
C ASP A 194 -7.32 21.87 3.05
N GLY A 195 -6.33 20.99 3.30
CA GLY A 195 -5.55 21.00 4.54
C GLY A 195 -4.97 19.64 4.89
N LYS A 196 -4.55 19.49 6.16
CA LYS A 196 -4.06 18.23 6.73
C LYS A 196 -4.82 17.90 8.03
N GLY A 197 -4.87 16.62 8.38
CA GLY A 197 -5.49 16.17 9.63
C GLY A 197 -6.92 16.70 9.79
N LYS A 198 -7.18 17.42 10.87
CA LYS A 198 -8.50 17.98 11.18
C LYS A 198 -8.95 19.11 10.22
N ASP A 199 -8.02 19.77 9.56
CA ASP A 199 -8.32 20.93 8.72
C ASP A 199 -8.80 20.53 7.33
N LYS A 200 -8.47 19.31 6.86
CA LYS A 200 -9.01 18.76 5.62
C LYS A 200 -10.45 18.30 5.80
N LEU A 201 -11.30 18.57 4.82
CA LEU A 201 -12.69 18.10 4.80
C LEU A 201 -13.08 17.63 3.40
N ILE A 202 -13.48 16.37 3.31
CA ILE A 202 -13.91 15.71 2.08
C ILE A 202 -15.34 15.22 2.26
N LYS A 203 -16.20 15.45 1.29
CA LYS A 203 -17.55 14.91 1.22
C LYS A 203 -17.59 13.74 0.24
N LEU A 204 -17.99 12.58 0.73
CA LEU A 204 -18.28 11.39 -0.05
C LEU A 204 -19.76 11.40 -0.43
N ILE A 205 -20.07 11.31 -1.71
CA ILE A 205 -21.42 11.21 -2.23
C ILE A 205 -21.58 9.80 -2.79
N ASN A 206 -22.40 8.98 -2.14
CA ASN A 206 -22.67 7.61 -2.53
C ASN A 206 -23.62 7.55 -3.74
N ASN A 207 -23.60 6.43 -4.48
CA ASN A 207 -24.50 6.22 -5.61
C ASN A 207 -26.00 6.16 -5.21
N ASP A 208 -26.28 5.82 -3.96
CA ASP A 208 -27.64 5.85 -3.39
C ASP A 208 -28.10 7.25 -2.93
N GLY A 209 -27.24 8.26 -3.10
CA GLY A 209 -27.51 9.65 -2.73
C GLY A 209 -27.19 9.99 -1.27
N THR A 210 -26.79 9.04 -0.44
CA THR A 210 -26.32 9.33 0.91
C THR A 210 -24.96 10.02 0.91
N GLU A 211 -24.70 10.86 1.90
CA GLU A 211 -23.47 11.63 2.01
C GLU A 211 -22.76 11.36 3.34
N LEU A 212 -21.43 11.41 3.32
CA LEU A 212 -20.59 11.34 4.51
C LEU A 212 -19.45 12.34 4.40
N GLU A 213 -19.23 13.12 5.45
CA GLU A 213 -18.07 13.99 5.57
C GLU A 213 -16.97 13.29 6.40
N VAL A 214 -15.74 13.32 5.86
CA VAL A 214 -14.53 12.73 6.47
C VAL A 214 -13.35 13.67 6.31
N ASN A 215 -12.30 13.44 7.08
CA ASN A 215 -11.07 14.23 6.97
C ASN A 215 -10.05 13.59 6.03
N GLU A 216 -10.16 12.28 5.77
CA GLU A 216 -9.31 11.59 4.80
C GLU A 216 -10.05 10.41 4.15
N VAL A 217 -9.65 10.09 2.91
CA VAL A 217 -10.11 8.91 2.17
C VAL A 217 -8.91 8.07 1.80
N LEU A 218 -8.89 6.80 2.21
CA LEU A 218 -7.85 5.84 1.88
C LEU A 218 -8.36 4.84 0.84
N TRP A 219 -7.76 4.88 -0.35
CA TRP A 219 -8.03 3.92 -1.41
C TRP A 219 -7.20 2.65 -1.22
N ALA A 220 -7.83 1.55 -0.87
CA ALA A 220 -7.23 0.23 -0.76
C ALA A 220 -7.97 -0.78 -1.66
N VAL A 221 -8.22 -0.38 -2.91
CA VAL A 221 -9.08 -1.07 -3.88
C VAL A 221 -8.33 -2.04 -4.80
N GLY A 222 -7.12 -2.39 -4.45
CA GLY A 222 -6.24 -3.32 -5.16
C GLY A 222 -4.94 -2.68 -5.61
N ARG A 223 -4.12 -3.47 -6.30
CA ARG A 223 -2.82 -3.06 -6.84
C ARG A 223 -2.73 -3.44 -8.31
N ALA A 224 -1.89 -2.75 -9.05
CA ALA A 224 -1.52 -3.07 -10.43
C ALA A 224 0.00 -3.28 -10.52
N PRO A 225 0.48 -4.16 -11.42
CA PRO A 225 1.92 -4.34 -11.62
C PRO A 225 2.54 -3.06 -12.20
N GLU A 226 3.78 -2.77 -11.81
CA GLU A 226 4.54 -1.62 -12.32
C GLU A 226 5.30 -2.02 -13.60
N VAL A 227 4.61 -1.97 -14.73
CA VAL A 227 5.13 -2.42 -16.04
C VAL A 227 5.00 -1.40 -17.15
N GLU A 228 4.23 -0.33 -16.98
CA GLU A 228 3.80 0.57 -18.06
C GLU A 228 4.99 1.25 -18.77
N ASP A 229 5.97 1.71 -18.01
CA ASP A 229 7.14 2.43 -18.54
C ASP A 229 8.25 1.50 -19.05
N LEU A 230 8.15 0.17 -18.84
CA LEU A 230 9.22 -0.78 -19.13
C LEU A 230 9.37 -1.10 -20.63
N GLN A 231 8.35 -0.81 -21.46
CA GLN A 231 8.33 -1.15 -22.89
C GLN A 231 8.58 -2.64 -23.16
N LEU A 232 7.85 -3.51 -22.46
CA LEU A 232 8.01 -4.97 -22.44
C LEU A 232 7.70 -5.65 -23.80
N ASP A 233 7.01 -4.99 -24.69
CA ASP A 233 6.77 -5.39 -26.07
C ASP A 233 8.06 -5.44 -26.90
N ILE A 234 9.05 -4.58 -26.63
CA ILE A 234 10.33 -4.57 -27.34
C ILE A 234 11.07 -5.90 -27.19
N PRO A 235 11.32 -6.43 -25.99
CA PRO A 235 11.90 -7.75 -25.82
C PRO A 235 10.91 -8.91 -26.12
N GLY A 236 9.61 -8.65 -26.15
CA GLY A 236 8.57 -9.65 -26.31
C GLY A 236 8.14 -10.37 -25.05
N VAL A 237 8.26 -9.71 -23.89
CA VAL A 237 7.78 -10.24 -22.59
C VAL A 237 6.27 -10.20 -22.57
N LYS A 238 5.64 -11.35 -22.28
CA LYS A 238 4.20 -11.50 -22.27
C LYS A 238 3.58 -11.15 -20.93
N LEU A 239 2.42 -10.48 -20.99
CA LEU A 239 1.59 -10.15 -19.84
C LEU A 239 0.31 -10.99 -19.82
N ASN A 240 -0.21 -11.27 -18.63
CA ASN A 240 -1.52 -11.87 -18.46
C ASN A 240 -2.64 -10.81 -18.61
N PRO A 241 -3.93 -11.20 -18.64
CA PRO A 241 -5.04 -10.24 -18.78
C PRO A 241 -5.16 -9.19 -17.67
N SER A 242 -4.54 -9.41 -16.51
CA SER A 242 -4.46 -8.42 -15.41
C SER A 242 -3.19 -7.56 -15.43
N GLY A 243 -2.36 -7.67 -16.49
CA GLY A 243 -1.18 -6.85 -16.72
C GLY A 243 0.11 -7.38 -16.06
N HIS A 244 0.08 -8.49 -15.33
CA HIS A 244 1.26 -9.06 -14.69
C HIS A 244 2.13 -9.83 -15.69
N ILE A 245 3.44 -9.84 -15.46
CA ILE A 245 4.39 -10.60 -16.27
C ILE A 245 4.14 -12.10 -16.06
N ILE A 246 3.97 -12.83 -17.16
CA ILE A 246 3.83 -14.29 -17.14
C ILE A 246 5.19 -14.91 -16.93
N VAL A 247 5.30 -15.76 -15.89
CA VAL A 247 6.52 -16.52 -15.58
C VAL A 247 6.19 -17.99 -15.30
N ASP A 248 7.17 -18.87 -15.49
CA ASP A 248 7.13 -20.27 -15.10
C ASP A 248 7.51 -20.45 -13.59
N GLU A 249 7.61 -21.70 -13.14
CA GLU A 249 7.98 -22.03 -11.75
C GLU A 249 9.42 -21.58 -11.38
N TYR A 250 10.30 -21.36 -12.38
CA TYR A 250 11.67 -20.88 -12.23
C TYR A 250 11.81 -19.37 -12.46
N GLN A 251 10.68 -18.64 -12.53
CA GLN A 251 10.61 -17.21 -12.79
C GLN A 251 11.15 -16.77 -14.18
N ASN A 252 11.24 -17.71 -15.13
CA ASN A 252 11.53 -17.37 -16.53
C ASN A 252 10.31 -16.68 -17.16
N THR A 253 10.56 -15.58 -17.86
CA THR A 253 9.54 -14.96 -18.72
C THR A 253 9.43 -15.70 -20.07
N SER A 254 8.62 -15.18 -20.99
CA SER A 254 8.57 -15.67 -22.38
C SER A 254 9.85 -15.43 -23.18
N VAL A 255 10.84 -14.73 -22.62
CA VAL A 255 12.08 -14.32 -23.30
C VAL A 255 13.29 -14.95 -22.61
N PRO A 256 14.11 -15.76 -23.32
CA PRO A 256 15.30 -16.38 -22.71
C PRO A 256 16.25 -15.38 -22.08
N GLY A 257 16.63 -15.61 -20.81
CA GLY A 257 17.52 -14.77 -20.02
C GLY A 257 16.87 -13.45 -19.56
N VAL A 258 15.53 -13.34 -19.66
CA VAL A 258 14.76 -12.29 -18.98
C VAL A 258 13.85 -12.96 -17.96
N TYR A 259 13.96 -12.55 -16.72
CA TYR A 259 13.25 -13.11 -15.57
C TYR A 259 12.37 -12.04 -14.94
N ALA A 260 11.36 -12.45 -14.16
CA ALA A 260 10.59 -11.52 -13.34
C ALA A 260 10.21 -12.17 -12.01
N LEU A 261 10.16 -11.39 -10.94
CA LEU A 261 9.74 -11.87 -9.62
C LEU A 261 9.05 -10.80 -8.78
N GLY A 262 8.39 -11.24 -7.71
CA GLY A 262 7.65 -10.37 -6.78
C GLY A 262 6.30 -9.93 -7.34
N ASP A 263 5.78 -8.80 -6.83
CA ASP A 263 4.42 -8.33 -7.12
C ASP A 263 4.15 -8.13 -8.63
N VAL A 264 5.17 -7.84 -9.41
CA VAL A 264 5.05 -7.67 -10.87
C VAL A 264 4.57 -8.94 -11.58
N THR A 265 4.70 -10.12 -10.97
CA THR A 265 4.21 -11.41 -11.49
C THR A 265 2.80 -11.78 -11.02
N GLY A 266 2.33 -11.15 -9.94
CA GLY A 266 1.00 -11.40 -9.36
C GLY A 266 0.81 -12.77 -8.71
N GLN A 267 1.88 -13.56 -8.52
CA GLN A 267 1.79 -14.89 -7.92
C GLN A 267 1.58 -14.82 -6.40
N ALA A 268 2.40 -14.01 -5.70
CA ALA A 268 2.29 -13.79 -4.26
C ALA A 268 2.77 -12.37 -3.95
N GLU A 269 1.83 -11.45 -3.77
CA GLU A 269 2.10 -10.02 -3.50
C GLU A 269 2.52 -9.79 -2.04
N LEU A 270 3.50 -10.58 -1.56
CA LEU A 270 4.04 -10.54 -0.20
C LEU A 270 5.55 -10.77 -0.23
N THR A 271 6.30 -10.03 0.58
CA THR A 271 7.77 -10.12 0.66
C THR A 271 8.30 -11.55 0.87
N PRO A 272 7.73 -12.41 1.76
CA PRO A 272 8.17 -13.80 1.88
C PRO A 272 8.02 -14.62 0.61
N GLY A 273 6.99 -14.36 -0.21
CA GLY A 273 6.79 -15.01 -1.51
C GLY A 273 7.95 -14.69 -2.46
N THR A 274 8.35 -13.43 -2.54
CA THR A 274 9.47 -12.98 -3.37
C THR A 274 10.78 -13.67 -3.00
N TYR A 275 11.09 -13.79 -1.70
CA TYR A 275 12.30 -14.49 -1.23
C TYR A 275 12.30 -15.99 -1.56
N ASN A 276 11.16 -16.65 -1.51
CA ASN A 276 11.06 -18.07 -1.88
C ASN A 276 11.33 -18.26 -3.37
N HIS A 277 10.84 -17.37 -4.23
CA HIS A 277 11.10 -17.41 -5.67
C HIS A 277 12.56 -17.11 -6.05
N LEU A 278 13.30 -16.35 -5.24
CA LEU A 278 14.73 -16.09 -5.46
C LEU A 278 15.64 -17.30 -5.16
N ARG A 279 15.14 -18.31 -4.47
CA ARG A 279 15.91 -19.49 -4.06
C ARG A 279 15.73 -20.70 -4.99
N LEU A 280 14.85 -20.58 -5.98
CA LEU A 280 14.63 -21.59 -7.02
C LEU A 280 15.58 -21.37 -8.20
#